data_e12ee8dbd5620bd9ffd535b8809cc43e
#
_entry.id   e12ee8dbd5620bd9ffd535b8809cc43e
#
_cell.length_a   1.000
_cell.length_b   1.000
_cell.length_c   1.000
_cell.angle_alpha   90.00
_cell.angle_beta   90.00
_cell.angle_gamma   90.00
#
_symmetry.space_group_name_H-M   'P 1'
#
loop_
_entity.id
_entity.type
_entity.pdbx_description
1 polymer ?
#
loop_
_entity_poly.entity_id
_entity_poly.type
_entity_poly.pdbx_seq_one_letter_code
_entity_poly.pdbx_strand_id
1 'polypeptide(L)'
;MDHDRLADKDLLVVSHGYKHFVKSQVDVLAAYFNSVTVCVRYNWFADAASRLPVSGGEGFGKDAKIAQTNVPENVRVVETPLFYLPVDVQREHLLGQQHVRKVKKKLADHPVSFDLIHCHMTWTSGYVGARLKEDLGIPYVLTVHANRNWFETQLDSDNDRLKRAWTDADRLVRVNRRDRSKLDPYNDDVVHVPNGYNTDVFERLSTAAARERLGIDDDTPVVFALGTLKPRKGFQHLLRAMTRVHETDPDARLVIGGQGGMRDELESLAGELGIDDRTDLLGYVESETLNDWMNAADVFVLPSYSESFGVVQLEAMACGTPVVATKNGGSEEVVTSDDYGLLVEGPESHDELADAVVDALHERWDADAIQAYANEFTWENVCEEIADLYVEILDETTESERQPATTA
;
A
#
# COMPACT_ATOMS: atom_id res chain seq x y z
N MET A 1 -8.50 11.12 -21.21
CA MET A 1 -8.08 12.52 -21.56
C MET A 1 -6.86 12.55 -22.46
N ASP A 2 -6.41 13.73 -22.94
CA ASP A 2 -5.18 13.86 -23.74
C ASP A 2 -3.97 13.97 -22.79
N HIS A 3 -3.34 12.83 -22.50
CA HIS A 3 -2.19 12.74 -21.59
C HIS A 3 -0.89 13.30 -22.21
N ASP A 4 -0.83 13.52 -23.53
CA ASP A 4 0.34 14.15 -24.17
C ASP A 4 0.64 15.54 -23.59
N ARG A 5 -0.36 16.16 -22.94
CA ARG A 5 -0.23 17.43 -22.22
C ARG A 5 0.65 17.37 -20.97
N LEU A 6 0.94 16.18 -20.45
CA LEU A 6 1.84 15.96 -19.31
C LEU A 6 3.29 15.75 -19.79
N ALA A 7 3.52 15.47 -21.08
CA ALA A 7 4.81 15.08 -21.61
C ALA A 7 5.90 16.17 -21.51
N ASP A 8 5.51 17.45 -21.45
CA ASP A 8 6.41 18.59 -21.25
C ASP A 8 6.44 19.08 -19.79
N LYS A 9 5.74 18.42 -18.87
CA LYS A 9 5.62 18.78 -17.46
C LYS A 9 6.58 17.99 -16.57
N ASP A 10 6.90 18.57 -15.43
CA ASP A 10 7.73 17.96 -14.40
C ASP A 10 6.87 17.70 -13.14
N LEU A 11 6.99 16.50 -12.56
CA LEU A 11 6.26 16.08 -11.36
C LEU A 11 7.18 16.04 -10.14
N LEU A 12 6.75 16.66 -9.04
CA LEU A 12 7.35 16.48 -7.73
C LEU A 12 6.52 15.51 -6.89
N VAL A 13 7.09 14.39 -6.50
CA VAL A 13 6.48 13.44 -5.56
C VAL A 13 7.08 13.61 -4.17
N VAL A 14 6.25 13.69 -3.13
CA VAL A 14 6.68 13.70 -1.73
C VAL A 14 6.10 12.51 -0.99
N SER A 15 6.95 11.63 -0.48
CA SER A 15 6.50 10.36 0.09
C SER A 15 7.29 9.93 1.34
N HIS A 16 6.69 8.99 2.08
CA HIS A 16 7.32 8.27 3.20
C HIS A 16 8.25 7.15 2.75
N GLY A 17 8.20 6.77 1.50
CA GLY A 17 9.01 5.72 0.91
C GLY A 17 8.85 5.71 -0.60
N TYR A 18 9.88 5.23 -1.27
CA TYR A 18 9.89 4.90 -2.70
C TYR A 18 10.19 3.42 -2.81
N LYS A 19 9.21 2.63 -2.43
CA LYS A 19 9.17 1.14 -2.48
C LYS A 19 7.73 0.69 -2.65
N HIS A 20 7.55 -0.59 -3.00
CA HIS A 20 6.24 -1.21 -3.13
C HIS A 20 5.29 -0.34 -3.98
N PHE A 21 4.06 -0.14 -3.53
CA PHE A 21 3.01 0.55 -4.28
C PHE A 21 3.37 1.99 -4.71
N VAL A 22 4.10 2.77 -3.90
CA VAL A 22 4.52 4.12 -4.31
C VAL A 22 5.52 4.07 -5.45
N LYS A 23 6.47 3.12 -5.40
CA LYS A 23 7.44 2.96 -6.49
C LYS A 23 6.73 2.53 -7.77
N SER A 24 5.90 1.49 -7.71
CA SER A 24 5.18 0.99 -8.89
C SER A 24 4.30 2.07 -9.53
N GLN A 25 3.59 2.85 -8.73
CA GLN A 25 2.81 3.98 -9.23
C GLN A 25 3.68 5.05 -9.89
N VAL A 26 4.77 5.46 -9.25
CA VAL A 26 5.68 6.50 -9.79
C VAL A 26 6.37 6.01 -11.06
N ASP A 27 6.76 4.74 -11.12
CA ASP A 27 7.44 4.18 -12.30
C ASP A 27 6.52 4.21 -13.52
N VAL A 28 5.24 3.89 -13.36
CA VAL A 28 4.25 4.01 -14.44
C VAL A 28 3.97 5.47 -14.78
N LEU A 29 3.76 6.33 -13.77
CA LEU A 29 3.52 7.76 -13.99
C LEU A 29 4.70 8.46 -14.69
N ALA A 30 5.92 7.98 -14.49
CA ALA A 30 7.10 8.54 -15.14
C ALA A 30 7.01 8.55 -16.67
N ALA A 31 6.26 7.62 -17.27
CA ALA A 31 6.06 7.57 -18.71
C ALA A 31 5.21 8.75 -19.25
N TYR A 32 4.44 9.41 -18.40
CA TYR A 32 3.61 10.56 -18.78
C TYR A 32 4.34 11.90 -18.68
N PHE A 33 5.45 12.00 -17.91
CA PHE A 33 6.12 13.25 -17.57
C PHE A 33 7.50 13.38 -18.22
N ASN A 34 7.92 14.64 -18.45
CA ASN A 34 9.30 14.94 -18.83
C ASN A 34 10.30 14.46 -17.77
N SER A 35 10.03 14.79 -16.49
CA SER A 35 10.81 14.31 -15.36
C SER A 35 9.98 14.14 -14.09
N VAL A 36 10.41 13.23 -13.21
CA VAL A 36 9.79 13.01 -11.89
C VAL A 36 10.85 13.11 -10.80
N THR A 37 10.68 14.03 -9.87
CA THR A 37 11.53 14.13 -8.69
C THR A 37 10.80 13.57 -7.46
N VAL A 38 11.36 12.57 -6.81
CA VAL A 38 10.76 11.89 -5.65
C VAL A 38 11.51 12.25 -4.37
N CYS A 39 10.93 13.11 -3.53
CA CYS A 39 11.46 13.42 -2.20
C CYS A 39 11.02 12.38 -1.18
N VAL A 40 11.95 11.58 -0.67
CA VAL A 40 11.68 10.49 0.25
C VAL A 40 12.24 10.77 1.63
N ARG A 41 11.38 10.73 2.66
CA ARG A 41 11.82 10.87 4.04
C ARG A 41 12.27 9.53 4.63
N TYR A 42 13.32 9.57 5.43
CA TYR A 42 13.72 8.46 6.29
C TYR A 42 14.29 8.98 7.61
N ASN A 43 14.42 8.12 8.60
CA ASN A 43 15.01 8.48 9.89
C ASN A 43 16.51 8.18 9.88
N TRP A 44 17.34 9.23 9.78
CA TRP A 44 18.79 9.05 9.76
C TRP A 44 19.36 8.44 11.04
N PHE A 45 18.68 8.63 12.19
CA PHE A 45 19.11 8.00 13.45
C PHE A 45 18.86 6.49 13.42
N ALA A 46 17.78 6.02 12.76
CA ALA A 46 17.56 4.59 12.56
C ALA A 46 18.66 3.95 11.71
N ASP A 47 19.18 4.65 10.68
CA ASP A 47 20.33 4.18 9.91
C ASP A 47 21.60 4.10 10.76
N ALA A 48 21.85 5.06 11.63
CA ALA A 48 22.97 5.03 12.52
C ALA A 48 22.83 3.93 13.60
N ALA A 49 21.60 3.73 14.11
CA ALA A 49 21.29 2.74 15.13
C ALA A 49 21.31 1.29 14.58
N SER A 50 20.99 1.08 13.30
CA SER A 50 21.04 -0.26 12.67
C SER A 50 22.44 -0.88 12.66
N ARG A 51 23.48 -0.06 12.87
CA ARG A 51 24.88 -0.50 13.05
C ARG A 51 25.19 -0.95 14.47
N LEU A 52 24.25 -0.79 15.40
CA LEU A 52 24.34 -1.20 16.78
C LEU A 52 23.35 -2.37 17.03
N PRO A 53 23.60 -3.30 17.94
CA PRO A 53 22.70 -4.40 18.24
C PRO A 53 21.50 -3.92 19.08
N VAL A 54 20.73 -2.95 18.53
CA VAL A 54 19.51 -2.38 19.16
C VAL A 54 18.33 -2.69 18.25
N SER A 55 17.42 -3.54 18.73
CA SER A 55 16.17 -3.84 18.05
C SER A 55 15.19 -2.64 18.13
N GLY A 56 14.40 -2.39 17.05
CA GLY A 56 13.30 -1.43 17.04
C GLY A 56 13.41 -0.26 16.05
N GLY A 57 14.53 -0.12 15.32
CA GLY A 57 14.72 0.87 14.24
C GLY A 57 14.46 0.35 12.83
N GLU A 58 14.25 -0.95 12.69
CA GLU A 58 14.01 -1.64 11.44
C GLU A 58 12.78 -1.08 10.74
N GLY A 59 12.90 -0.75 9.46
CA GLY A 59 11.81 -0.17 8.66
C GLY A 59 11.75 1.37 8.63
N PHE A 60 12.58 2.10 9.39
CA PHE A 60 12.63 3.57 9.37
C PHE A 60 13.89 4.14 8.70
N GLY A 61 14.89 3.30 8.48
CA GLY A 61 16.14 3.67 7.83
C GLY A 61 16.01 3.84 6.32
N LYS A 62 17.08 4.30 5.67
CA LYS A 62 17.14 4.59 4.25
C LYS A 62 16.82 3.35 3.40
N ASP A 63 17.50 2.24 3.63
CA ASP A 63 17.36 1.02 2.83
C ASP A 63 15.96 0.39 2.94
N ALA A 64 15.27 0.62 4.07
CA ALA A 64 13.89 0.22 4.25
C ALA A 64 12.89 1.11 3.50
N LYS A 65 13.30 2.33 3.11
CA LYS A 65 12.42 3.36 2.53
C LYS A 65 12.67 3.63 1.05
N ILE A 66 13.87 3.38 0.54
CA ILE A 66 14.27 3.76 -0.81
C ILE A 66 14.76 2.54 -1.58
N ALA A 67 14.07 2.21 -2.67
CA ALA A 67 14.56 1.26 -3.65
C ALA A 67 15.68 1.92 -4.49
N GLN A 68 16.78 1.19 -4.69
CA GLN A 68 17.94 1.67 -5.43
C GLN A 68 18.08 1.02 -6.81
N THR A 69 17.25 0.03 -7.10
CA THR A 69 17.26 -0.74 -8.36
C THR A 69 16.03 -0.45 -9.21
N ASN A 70 16.18 -0.59 -10.51
CA ASN A 70 15.08 -0.44 -11.47
C ASN A 70 14.33 0.90 -11.34
N VAL A 71 15.07 2.00 -11.29
CA VAL A 71 14.53 3.36 -11.28
C VAL A 71 14.49 3.86 -12.72
N PRO A 72 13.34 4.36 -13.24
CA PRO A 72 13.28 4.93 -14.60
C PRO A 72 14.28 6.08 -14.79
N GLU A 73 14.79 6.25 -16.02
CA GLU A 73 15.86 7.21 -16.32
C GLU A 73 15.47 8.67 -16.02
N ASN A 74 14.18 9.01 -16.19
CA ASN A 74 13.63 10.34 -15.90
C ASN A 74 13.15 10.50 -14.46
N VAL A 75 13.34 9.49 -13.59
CA VAL A 75 13.01 9.56 -12.15
C VAL A 75 14.25 9.86 -11.32
N ARG A 76 14.19 10.91 -10.54
CA ARG A 76 15.24 11.30 -9.59
C ARG A 76 14.78 11.15 -8.15
N VAL A 77 15.44 10.30 -7.38
CA VAL A 77 15.15 10.14 -5.94
C VAL A 77 16.01 11.09 -5.11
N VAL A 78 15.36 11.93 -4.31
CA VAL A 78 15.98 12.91 -3.41
C VAL A 78 15.76 12.52 -1.95
N GLU A 79 16.84 12.24 -1.26
CA GLU A 79 16.83 11.86 0.14
C GLU A 79 16.54 13.04 1.06
N THR A 80 15.51 12.90 1.90
CA THR A 80 15.13 13.90 2.91
C THR A 80 15.24 13.32 4.33
N PRO A 81 16.48 13.20 4.87
CA PRO A 81 16.69 12.63 6.20
C PRO A 81 16.09 13.51 7.30
N LEU A 82 15.27 12.90 8.16
CA LEU A 82 14.65 13.53 9.32
C LEU A 82 15.14 12.85 10.60
N PHE A 83 14.94 13.54 11.72
CA PHE A 83 15.15 12.97 13.05
C PHE A 83 13.81 12.90 13.79
N TYR A 84 13.41 11.71 14.20
CA TYR A 84 12.27 11.49 15.07
C TYR A 84 12.42 10.20 15.85
N LEU A 85 11.84 10.17 17.05
CA LEU A 85 11.73 8.97 17.87
C LEU A 85 10.34 8.37 17.68
N PRO A 86 10.20 7.04 17.56
CA PRO A 86 8.92 6.38 17.28
C PRO A 86 7.80 6.64 18.31
N VAL A 87 8.19 7.06 19.52
CA VAL A 87 7.28 7.30 20.67
C VAL A 87 6.91 8.76 20.87
N ASP A 88 7.32 9.69 20.00
CA ASP A 88 7.24 11.13 20.26
C ASP A 88 5.99 11.77 19.62
N VAL A 89 4.81 11.39 20.09
CA VAL A 89 3.53 11.97 19.64
C VAL A 89 3.48 13.48 19.91
N GLN A 90 4.12 13.97 20.99
CA GLN A 90 4.08 15.39 21.36
C GLN A 90 4.96 16.29 20.44
N ARG A 91 5.92 15.69 19.69
CA ARG A 91 6.78 16.41 18.73
C ARG A 91 6.33 16.25 17.28
N GLU A 92 5.18 15.65 17.05
CA GLU A 92 4.64 15.44 15.72
C GLU A 92 4.55 16.75 14.92
N HIS A 93 4.14 17.83 15.56
CA HIS A 93 4.10 19.18 14.95
C HIS A 93 5.47 19.67 14.44
N LEU A 94 6.57 19.34 15.15
CA LEU A 94 7.92 19.74 14.76
C LEU A 94 8.42 18.95 13.56
N LEU A 95 7.98 17.68 13.44
CA LEU A 95 8.37 16.81 12.34
C LEU A 95 7.90 17.36 10.99
N GLY A 96 6.67 17.86 10.91
CA GLY A 96 6.16 18.50 9.68
C GLY A 96 7.01 19.69 9.24
N GLN A 97 7.34 20.59 10.17
CA GLN A 97 8.21 21.73 9.87
C GLN A 97 9.62 21.32 9.47
N GLN A 98 10.18 20.30 10.14
CA GLN A 98 11.48 19.75 9.78
C GLN A 98 11.45 19.18 8.34
N HIS A 99 10.39 18.46 7.98
CA HIS A 99 10.24 17.89 6.65
C HIS A 99 10.15 18.97 5.58
N VAL A 100 9.30 19.99 5.76
CA VAL A 100 9.21 21.16 4.85
C VAL A 100 10.58 21.82 4.65
N ARG A 101 11.29 22.14 5.73
CA ARG A 101 12.62 22.79 5.65
C ARG A 101 13.63 21.91 4.89
N LYS A 102 13.58 20.59 5.14
CA LYS A 102 14.52 19.64 4.51
C LYS A 102 14.23 19.52 3.01
N VAL A 103 12.95 19.36 2.60
CA VAL A 103 12.56 19.31 1.19
C VAL A 103 12.96 20.60 0.48
N LYS A 104 12.58 21.78 1.01
CA LYS A 104 12.96 23.08 0.42
C LYS A 104 14.47 23.24 0.26
N LYS A 105 15.23 22.84 1.27
CA LYS A 105 16.69 22.88 1.19
C LYS A 105 17.21 21.98 0.07
N LYS A 106 16.72 20.76 -0.02
CA LYS A 106 17.14 19.81 -1.05
C LYS A 106 16.79 20.25 -2.47
N LEU A 107 15.61 20.85 -2.65
CA LEU A 107 15.20 21.44 -3.93
C LEU A 107 16.06 22.66 -4.29
N ALA A 108 16.47 23.48 -3.32
CA ALA A 108 17.37 24.61 -3.53
C ALA A 108 18.82 24.16 -3.84
N ASP A 109 19.32 23.13 -3.16
CA ASP A 109 20.65 22.57 -3.40
C ASP A 109 20.74 21.88 -4.79
N HIS A 110 19.59 21.46 -5.32
CA HIS A 110 19.45 20.79 -6.62
C HIS A 110 18.23 21.36 -7.34
N PRO A 111 18.35 22.54 -7.96
CA PRO A 111 17.24 23.18 -8.62
C PRO A 111 16.58 22.24 -9.63
N VAL A 112 15.28 22.01 -9.43
CA VAL A 112 14.40 21.25 -10.33
C VAL A 112 13.16 22.10 -10.59
N SER A 113 12.67 22.11 -11.83
CA SER A 113 11.34 22.60 -12.13
C SER A 113 10.31 21.55 -11.76
N PHE A 114 9.11 21.96 -11.43
CA PHE A 114 7.95 21.10 -11.32
C PHE A 114 6.68 21.94 -11.49
N ASP A 115 5.73 21.36 -12.20
CA ASP A 115 4.46 21.98 -12.55
C ASP A 115 3.34 21.46 -11.65
N LEU A 116 3.55 20.30 -11.03
CA LEU A 116 2.59 19.61 -10.18
C LEU A 116 3.29 18.89 -9.03
N ILE A 117 2.61 18.82 -7.89
CA ILE A 117 3.09 18.11 -6.70
C ILE A 117 2.11 16.99 -6.39
N HIS A 118 2.61 15.76 -6.20
CA HIS A 118 1.84 14.64 -5.68
C HIS A 118 2.40 14.16 -4.33
N CYS A 119 1.58 14.26 -3.30
CA CYS A 119 1.97 13.82 -1.95
C CYS A 119 1.31 12.50 -1.60
N HIS A 120 2.11 11.54 -1.12
CA HIS A 120 1.61 10.27 -0.57
C HIS A 120 1.65 10.31 0.96
N MET A 121 0.55 9.95 1.60
CA MET A 121 0.32 10.03 3.05
C MET A 121 0.09 11.46 3.55
N THR A 122 -0.93 11.62 4.39
CA THR A 122 -1.34 12.90 4.95
C THR A 122 -0.21 13.59 5.74
N TRP A 123 0.27 12.94 6.77
CA TRP A 123 1.29 13.48 7.67
C TRP A 123 2.60 12.71 7.49
N THR A 124 3.70 13.32 7.08
CA THR A 124 4.03 14.75 6.94
C THR A 124 4.08 15.24 5.48
N SER A 125 3.91 14.33 4.51
CA SER A 125 4.07 14.62 3.07
C SER A 125 3.02 15.60 2.57
N GLY A 126 1.74 15.40 2.91
CA GLY A 126 0.67 16.32 2.52
C GLY A 126 0.90 17.73 3.08
N TYR A 127 1.41 17.84 4.32
CA TYR A 127 1.78 19.16 4.86
C TYR A 127 2.93 19.82 4.09
N VAL A 128 3.88 19.04 3.55
CA VAL A 128 4.91 19.59 2.64
C VAL A 128 4.25 20.12 1.37
N GLY A 129 3.32 19.39 0.76
CA GLY A 129 2.55 19.84 -0.42
C GLY A 129 1.83 21.15 -0.16
N ALA A 130 1.05 21.25 0.92
CA ALA A 130 0.36 22.46 1.33
C ALA A 130 1.31 23.67 1.45
N ARG A 131 2.48 23.47 2.05
CA ARG A 131 3.47 24.51 2.23
C ARG A 131 4.21 24.92 0.95
N LEU A 132 4.42 23.99 0.03
CA LEU A 132 5.00 24.28 -1.27
C LEU A 132 4.00 25.02 -2.15
N LYS A 133 2.72 24.60 -2.16
CA LYS A 133 1.64 25.33 -2.85
C LYS A 133 1.52 26.78 -2.36
N GLU A 134 1.50 26.99 -1.04
CA GLU A 134 1.43 28.34 -0.46
C GLU A 134 2.62 29.22 -0.87
N ASP A 135 3.82 28.67 -0.97
CA ASP A 135 5.02 29.45 -1.28
C ASP A 135 5.26 29.65 -2.78
N LEU A 136 4.83 28.71 -3.63
CA LEU A 136 5.21 28.66 -5.05
C LEU A 136 3.99 28.78 -6.01
N GLY A 137 2.77 28.65 -5.50
CA GLY A 137 1.55 28.65 -6.32
C GLY A 137 1.34 27.40 -7.16
N ILE A 138 2.16 26.35 -6.95
CA ILE A 138 2.09 25.09 -7.72
C ILE A 138 1.01 24.19 -7.12
N PRO A 139 0.08 23.65 -7.93
CA PRO A 139 -0.99 22.81 -7.45
C PRO A 139 -0.48 21.48 -6.89
N TYR A 140 -1.22 20.89 -5.94
CA TYR A 140 -0.85 19.60 -5.41
C TYR A 140 -2.04 18.66 -5.18
N VAL A 141 -1.77 17.38 -5.42
CA VAL A 141 -2.63 16.24 -5.14
C VAL A 141 -2.15 15.55 -3.87
N LEU A 142 -3.07 15.07 -3.05
CA LEU A 142 -2.74 14.27 -1.88
C LEU A 142 -3.46 12.94 -1.93
N THR A 143 -2.72 11.82 -2.00
CA THR A 143 -3.28 10.48 -1.82
C THR A 143 -3.20 10.04 -0.36
N VAL A 144 -4.36 9.76 0.22
CA VAL A 144 -4.53 9.31 1.60
C VAL A 144 -4.58 7.78 1.65
N HIS A 145 -3.46 7.16 2.04
CA HIS A 145 -3.28 5.70 2.13
C HIS A 145 -3.51 5.12 3.53
N ALA A 146 -3.91 5.95 4.50
CA ALA A 146 -4.06 5.51 5.88
C ALA A 146 -5.10 4.36 5.98
N ASN A 147 -4.76 3.27 6.69
CA ASN A 147 -5.73 2.26 7.05
C ASN A 147 -6.79 2.82 7.98
N ARG A 148 -7.91 2.11 8.12
CA ARG A 148 -9.09 2.60 8.85
C ARG A 148 -8.75 3.19 10.23
N ASN A 149 -8.02 2.45 11.07
CA ASN A 149 -7.72 2.88 12.43
C ASN A 149 -6.82 4.13 12.45
N TRP A 150 -5.81 4.16 11.56
CA TRP A 150 -4.91 5.31 11.46
C TRP A 150 -5.63 6.53 10.87
N PHE A 151 -6.57 6.32 9.95
CA PHE A 151 -7.37 7.38 9.37
C PHE A 151 -8.30 8.02 10.42
N GLU A 152 -9.01 7.21 11.21
CA GLU A 152 -9.82 7.72 12.34
C GLU A 152 -8.96 8.53 13.32
N THR A 153 -7.78 8.03 13.68
CA THR A 153 -6.83 8.78 14.53
C THR A 153 -6.46 10.14 13.93
N GLN A 154 -6.33 10.24 12.61
CA GLN A 154 -6.03 11.49 11.93
C GLN A 154 -7.24 12.44 11.91
N LEU A 155 -8.45 11.92 11.73
CA LEU A 155 -9.69 12.72 11.79
C LEU A 155 -9.91 13.32 13.19
N ASP A 156 -9.64 12.54 14.23
CA ASP A 156 -9.79 12.95 15.64
C ASP A 156 -8.64 13.85 16.13
N SER A 157 -7.60 14.02 15.31
CA SER A 157 -6.43 14.81 15.69
C SER A 157 -6.73 16.30 15.74
N ASP A 158 -6.25 16.98 16.79
CA ASP A 158 -6.25 18.45 16.92
C ASP A 158 -5.11 19.13 16.15
N ASN A 159 -4.40 18.37 15.29
CA ASN A 159 -3.28 18.89 14.53
C ASN A 159 -3.76 19.68 13.29
N ASP A 160 -3.91 21.00 13.42
CA ASP A 160 -4.31 21.90 12.33
C ASP A 160 -3.43 21.76 11.09
N ARG A 161 -2.14 21.45 11.26
CA ARG A 161 -1.22 21.27 10.12
C ARG A 161 -1.49 20.00 9.34
N LEU A 162 -1.95 18.95 10.03
CA LEU A 162 -2.41 17.74 9.37
C LEU A 162 -3.69 18.02 8.59
N LYS A 163 -4.66 18.72 9.21
CA LYS A 163 -5.90 19.11 8.53
C LYS A 163 -5.65 20.02 7.34
N ARG A 164 -4.69 20.93 7.46
CA ARG A 164 -4.23 21.77 6.36
C ARG A 164 -3.76 20.99 5.14
N ALA A 165 -3.16 19.82 5.35
CA ALA A 165 -2.81 18.94 4.22
C ALA A 165 -4.03 18.49 3.41
N TRP A 166 -5.19 18.42 4.04
CA TRP A 166 -6.45 18.10 3.36
C TRP A 166 -7.11 19.34 2.75
N THR A 167 -7.22 20.42 3.52
CA THR A 167 -7.95 21.62 3.07
C THR A 167 -7.27 22.38 1.94
N ASP A 168 -5.95 22.32 1.86
CA ASP A 168 -5.18 23.09 0.86
C ASP A 168 -4.90 22.28 -0.43
N ALA A 169 -5.28 20.99 -0.49
CA ALA A 169 -5.10 20.17 -1.68
C ALA A 169 -6.05 20.58 -2.82
N ASP A 170 -5.56 20.60 -4.06
CA ASP A 170 -6.38 20.80 -5.24
C ASP A 170 -7.22 19.58 -5.56
N ARG A 171 -6.72 18.38 -5.20
CA ARG A 171 -7.49 17.14 -5.20
C ARG A 171 -7.05 16.28 -4.01
N LEU A 172 -8.03 15.70 -3.31
CA LEU A 172 -7.79 14.62 -2.37
C LEU A 172 -8.15 13.29 -3.02
N VAL A 173 -7.21 12.38 -3.05
CA VAL A 173 -7.42 11.01 -3.50
C VAL A 173 -7.54 10.10 -2.27
N ARG A 174 -8.66 9.41 -2.14
CA ARG A 174 -8.82 8.37 -1.12
C ARG A 174 -8.82 7.01 -1.79
N VAL A 175 -7.94 6.10 -1.34
CA VAL A 175 -7.83 4.74 -1.90
C VAL A 175 -8.94 3.80 -1.42
N ASN A 176 -9.76 4.24 -0.46
CA ASN A 176 -10.89 3.49 0.07
C ASN A 176 -12.18 4.28 -0.20
N ARG A 177 -13.09 3.69 -0.95
CA ARG A 177 -14.35 4.32 -1.37
C ARG A 177 -15.29 4.56 -0.20
N ARG A 178 -15.37 3.60 0.74
CA ARG A 178 -16.35 3.61 1.84
C ARG A 178 -16.16 4.77 2.82
N ASP A 179 -14.93 5.17 3.07
CA ASP A 179 -14.63 6.24 4.00
C ASP A 179 -14.20 7.56 3.33
N ARG A 180 -14.33 7.64 1.98
CA ARG A 180 -14.03 8.84 1.20
C ARG A 180 -14.79 10.07 1.72
N SER A 181 -16.09 9.93 1.98
CA SER A 181 -16.96 11.02 2.43
C SER A 181 -16.56 11.63 3.78
N LYS A 182 -15.71 10.98 4.57
CA LYS A 182 -15.16 11.55 5.80
C LYS A 182 -14.20 12.70 5.54
N LEU A 183 -13.72 12.86 4.31
CA LEU A 183 -12.88 13.99 3.89
C LEU A 183 -13.68 15.17 3.33
N ASP A 184 -14.97 15.00 2.99
CA ASP A 184 -15.83 16.05 2.45
C ASP A 184 -15.90 17.32 3.35
N PRO A 185 -15.81 17.23 4.71
CA PRO A 185 -15.75 18.42 5.56
C PRO A 185 -14.47 19.26 5.41
N TYR A 186 -13.43 18.71 4.77
CA TYR A 186 -12.11 19.33 4.64
C TYR A 186 -11.81 19.78 3.21
N ASN A 187 -12.43 19.16 2.21
CA ASN A 187 -12.16 19.45 0.81
C ASN A 187 -13.35 19.06 -0.06
N ASP A 188 -13.75 19.94 -0.96
CA ASP A 188 -14.90 19.72 -1.86
C ASP A 188 -14.53 18.78 -3.03
N ASP A 189 -13.23 18.62 -3.32
CA ASP A 189 -12.70 17.85 -4.45
C ASP A 189 -12.03 16.54 -3.99
N VAL A 190 -12.82 15.69 -3.33
CA VAL A 190 -12.38 14.36 -2.91
C VAL A 190 -12.78 13.32 -3.94
N VAL A 191 -11.82 12.58 -4.46
CA VAL A 191 -12.04 11.50 -5.41
C VAL A 191 -11.60 10.15 -4.84
N HIS A 192 -12.16 9.07 -5.37
CA HIS A 192 -11.71 7.72 -5.09
C HIS A 192 -10.86 7.24 -6.26
N VAL A 193 -9.62 6.85 -5.99
CA VAL A 193 -8.76 6.10 -6.92
C VAL A 193 -8.13 4.96 -6.11
N PRO A 194 -8.31 3.70 -6.51
CA PRO A 194 -7.78 2.55 -5.79
C PRO A 194 -6.25 2.47 -5.87
N ASN A 195 -5.65 1.55 -5.11
CA ASN A 195 -4.27 1.15 -5.39
C ASN A 195 -4.25 0.09 -6.50
N GLY A 196 -3.18 0.09 -7.29
CA GLY A 196 -2.92 -0.94 -8.28
C GLY A 196 -1.99 -2.04 -7.77
N TYR A 197 -1.85 -3.10 -8.56
CA TYR A 197 -0.81 -4.11 -8.40
C TYR A 197 0.20 -4.05 -9.57
N ASN A 198 1.37 -4.66 -9.39
CA ASN A 198 2.45 -4.63 -10.39
C ASN A 198 2.39 -5.85 -11.31
N THR A 199 2.08 -5.63 -12.57
CA THR A 199 1.99 -6.66 -13.62
C THR A 199 3.36 -7.26 -14.00
N ASP A 200 4.48 -6.56 -13.75
CA ASP A 200 5.84 -7.09 -13.95
C ASP A 200 6.22 -8.15 -12.90
N VAL A 201 5.50 -8.21 -11.78
CA VAL A 201 5.77 -9.13 -10.67
C VAL A 201 4.73 -10.23 -10.60
N PHE A 202 3.45 -9.87 -10.72
CA PHE A 202 2.34 -10.80 -10.55
C PHE A 202 1.71 -11.12 -11.89
N GLU A 203 1.97 -12.33 -12.35
CA GLU A 203 1.39 -12.93 -13.54
C GLU A 203 0.85 -14.31 -13.23
N ARG A 204 -0.18 -14.71 -13.94
CA ARG A 204 -0.73 -16.06 -13.79
C ARG A 204 0.16 -17.09 -14.45
N LEU A 205 0.54 -18.09 -13.66
CA LEU A 205 1.31 -19.25 -14.04
C LEU A 205 0.49 -20.52 -13.94
N SER A 206 1.01 -21.62 -14.43
CA SER A 206 0.46 -22.94 -14.10
C SER A 206 0.72 -23.24 -12.62
N THR A 207 -0.34 -23.56 -11.86
CA THR A 207 -0.24 -23.97 -10.45
C THR A 207 0.74 -25.13 -10.27
N ALA A 208 0.70 -26.14 -11.14
CA ALA A 208 1.64 -27.28 -11.12
C ALA A 208 3.11 -26.81 -11.31
N ALA A 209 3.35 -25.87 -12.23
CA ALA A 209 4.72 -25.35 -12.44
C ALA A 209 5.21 -24.52 -11.25
N ALA A 210 4.34 -23.74 -10.61
CA ALA A 210 4.67 -22.99 -9.39
C ALA A 210 4.98 -23.96 -8.23
N ARG A 211 4.16 -25.00 -8.04
CA ARG A 211 4.36 -26.02 -7.03
C ARG A 211 5.65 -26.83 -7.24
N GLU A 212 5.96 -27.19 -8.49
CA GLU A 212 7.23 -27.87 -8.81
C GLU A 212 8.43 -27.02 -8.38
N ARG A 213 8.41 -25.70 -8.67
CA ARG A 213 9.50 -24.77 -8.26
C ARG A 213 9.62 -24.65 -6.73
N LEU A 214 8.51 -24.72 -6.04
CA LEU A 214 8.46 -24.60 -4.57
C LEU A 214 8.65 -25.95 -3.86
N GLY A 215 8.67 -27.08 -4.59
CA GLY A 215 8.77 -28.42 -4.01
C GLY A 215 7.51 -28.86 -3.25
N ILE A 216 6.33 -28.45 -3.73
CA ILE A 216 5.03 -28.79 -3.15
C ILE A 216 4.39 -29.86 -4.03
N ASP A 217 3.84 -30.89 -3.39
CA ASP A 217 3.10 -31.94 -4.10
C ASP A 217 1.78 -31.38 -4.65
N ASP A 218 1.40 -31.80 -5.87
CA ASP A 218 0.23 -31.26 -6.59
C ASP A 218 -1.09 -31.44 -5.82
N ASP A 219 -1.21 -32.50 -5.03
CA ASP A 219 -2.43 -32.84 -4.27
C ASP A 219 -2.49 -32.16 -2.88
N THR A 220 -1.47 -31.41 -2.48
CA THR A 220 -1.45 -30.74 -1.17
C THR A 220 -2.28 -29.45 -1.21
N PRO A 221 -3.36 -29.32 -0.40
CA PRO A 221 -4.08 -28.06 -0.30
C PRO A 221 -3.20 -26.98 0.36
N VAL A 222 -3.06 -25.83 -0.28
CA VAL A 222 -2.19 -24.73 0.18
C VAL A 222 -3.00 -23.50 0.53
N VAL A 223 -2.94 -23.12 1.80
CA VAL A 223 -3.45 -21.87 2.33
C VAL A 223 -2.29 -20.90 2.47
N PHE A 224 -2.27 -19.82 1.67
CA PHE A 224 -1.19 -18.83 1.70
C PHE A 224 -1.65 -17.52 2.33
N ALA A 225 -0.80 -16.92 3.15
CA ALA A 225 -1.03 -15.61 3.75
C ALA A 225 0.25 -14.76 3.69
N LEU A 226 0.11 -13.44 3.49
CA LEU A 226 1.26 -12.53 3.35
C LEU A 226 1.07 -11.25 4.13
N GLY A 227 2.11 -10.84 4.85
CA GLY A 227 2.14 -9.52 5.49
C GLY A 227 3.16 -9.39 6.60
N THR A 228 3.31 -8.17 7.12
CA THR A 228 4.18 -7.95 8.28
C THR A 228 3.66 -8.72 9.50
N LEU A 229 4.53 -9.46 10.19
CA LEU A 229 4.15 -10.24 11.38
C LEU A 229 3.93 -9.31 12.59
N LYS A 230 2.74 -8.69 12.61
CA LYS A 230 2.25 -7.76 13.65
C LYS A 230 0.84 -8.15 14.08
N PRO A 231 0.41 -7.84 15.33
CA PRO A 231 -0.91 -8.20 15.85
C PRO A 231 -2.06 -7.81 14.92
N ARG A 232 -1.95 -6.64 14.26
CA ARG A 232 -2.97 -6.13 13.33
C ARG A 232 -3.25 -7.05 12.14
N LYS A 233 -2.28 -7.89 11.74
CA LYS A 233 -2.43 -8.80 10.59
C LYS A 233 -3.20 -10.08 10.92
N GLY A 234 -3.45 -10.37 12.20
CA GLY A 234 -4.36 -11.42 12.62
C GLY A 234 -3.89 -12.86 12.39
N PHE A 235 -2.61 -13.10 12.05
CA PHE A 235 -2.10 -14.44 11.76
C PHE A 235 -2.27 -15.42 12.93
N GLN A 236 -2.27 -14.94 14.18
CA GLN A 236 -2.57 -15.76 15.36
C GLN A 236 -4.00 -16.33 15.33
N HIS A 237 -4.93 -15.67 14.66
CA HIS A 237 -6.30 -16.13 14.49
C HIS A 237 -6.41 -17.13 13.35
N LEU A 238 -5.66 -16.93 12.26
CA LEU A 238 -5.57 -17.90 11.18
C LEU A 238 -4.99 -19.24 11.67
N LEU A 239 -3.93 -19.23 12.49
CA LEU A 239 -3.40 -20.45 13.12
C LEU A 239 -4.48 -21.20 13.91
N ARG A 240 -5.32 -20.48 14.68
CA ARG A 240 -6.43 -21.11 15.43
C ARG A 240 -7.51 -21.66 14.50
N ALA A 241 -7.84 -20.94 13.42
CA ALA A 241 -8.81 -21.41 12.42
C ALA A 241 -8.29 -22.70 11.72
N MET A 242 -6.99 -22.78 11.43
CA MET A 242 -6.39 -23.95 10.78
C MET A 242 -6.56 -25.24 11.59
N THR A 243 -6.67 -25.20 12.92
CA THR A 243 -6.96 -26.42 13.70
C THR A 243 -8.27 -27.09 13.29
N ARG A 244 -9.29 -26.28 12.98
CA ARG A 244 -10.59 -26.76 12.49
C ARG A 244 -10.55 -27.11 11.01
N VAL A 245 -9.80 -26.35 10.20
CA VAL A 245 -9.57 -26.71 8.78
C VAL A 245 -9.00 -28.12 8.69
N HIS A 246 -8.04 -28.49 9.54
CA HIS A 246 -7.43 -29.83 9.58
C HIS A 246 -8.38 -30.95 10.02
N GLU A 247 -9.56 -30.65 10.57
CA GLU A 247 -10.60 -31.66 10.82
C GLU A 247 -11.23 -32.15 9.50
N THR A 248 -11.29 -31.28 8.48
CA THR A 248 -11.86 -31.57 7.15
C THR A 248 -10.78 -31.89 6.13
N ASP A 249 -9.71 -31.11 6.12
CA ASP A 249 -8.58 -31.17 5.19
C ASP A 249 -7.26 -31.40 5.98
N PRO A 250 -7.02 -32.64 6.47
CA PRO A 250 -5.90 -32.95 7.38
C PRO A 250 -4.51 -32.69 6.76
N ASP A 251 -4.41 -32.70 5.43
CA ASP A 251 -3.17 -32.48 4.70
C ASP A 251 -2.94 -31.01 4.27
N ALA A 252 -3.89 -30.12 4.59
CA ALA A 252 -3.77 -28.71 4.24
C ALA A 252 -2.54 -28.06 4.90
N ARG A 253 -1.73 -27.35 4.10
CA ARG A 253 -0.57 -26.57 4.57
C ARG A 253 -0.90 -25.11 4.70
N LEU A 254 -0.54 -24.52 5.82
CA LEU A 254 -0.54 -23.07 6.00
C LEU A 254 0.86 -22.51 5.73
N VAL A 255 0.96 -21.57 4.84
CA VAL A 255 2.22 -20.87 4.53
C VAL A 255 2.05 -19.38 4.79
N ILE A 256 2.89 -18.80 5.65
CA ILE A 256 2.84 -17.39 6.01
C ILE A 256 4.14 -16.72 5.57
N GLY A 257 4.03 -15.82 4.57
CA GLY A 257 5.12 -14.95 4.15
C GLY A 257 5.14 -13.65 4.95
N GLY A 258 6.33 -13.19 5.32
CA GLY A 258 6.55 -11.91 5.97
C GLY A 258 7.48 -11.91 7.16
N GLN A 259 7.87 -10.71 7.58
CA GLN A 259 8.75 -10.49 8.73
C GLN A 259 8.07 -9.61 9.78
N GLY A 260 8.47 -9.75 11.03
CA GLY A 260 8.00 -8.91 12.13
C GLY A 260 8.17 -9.54 13.50
N GLY A 261 7.84 -8.74 14.53
CA GLY A 261 8.10 -9.13 15.92
C GLY A 261 7.25 -10.27 16.48
N MET A 262 6.24 -10.74 15.74
CA MET A 262 5.40 -11.87 16.19
C MET A 262 5.91 -13.25 15.73
N ARG A 263 7.04 -13.33 15.03
CA ARG A 263 7.52 -14.61 14.51
C ARG A 263 7.58 -15.70 15.58
N ASP A 264 8.31 -15.46 16.65
CA ASP A 264 8.51 -16.44 17.73
C ASP A 264 7.18 -16.81 18.42
N GLU A 265 6.27 -15.82 18.58
CA GLU A 265 4.94 -16.04 19.13
C GLU A 265 4.08 -16.94 18.23
N LEU A 266 4.12 -16.72 16.90
CA LEU A 266 3.37 -17.52 15.94
C LEU A 266 3.94 -18.96 15.84
N GLU A 267 5.26 -19.13 15.86
CA GLU A 267 5.91 -20.46 15.91
C GLU A 267 5.52 -21.22 17.18
N SER A 268 5.56 -20.55 18.35
CA SER A 268 5.12 -21.14 19.62
C SER A 268 3.65 -21.53 19.59
N LEU A 269 2.79 -20.66 19.06
CA LEU A 269 1.35 -20.91 18.96
C LEU A 269 1.05 -22.10 18.02
N ALA A 270 1.76 -22.22 16.90
CA ALA A 270 1.59 -23.37 15.99
C ALA A 270 1.92 -24.69 16.71
N GLY A 271 3.02 -24.72 17.50
CA GLY A 271 3.38 -25.87 18.33
C GLY A 271 2.35 -26.18 19.43
N GLU A 272 1.82 -25.15 20.12
CA GLU A 272 0.77 -25.33 21.14
C GLU A 272 -0.53 -25.90 20.55
N LEU A 273 -0.83 -25.54 19.30
CA LEU A 273 -2.00 -26.01 18.56
C LEU A 273 -1.77 -27.37 17.88
N GLY A 274 -0.53 -27.88 17.85
CA GLY A 274 -0.17 -29.15 17.22
C GLY A 274 -0.29 -29.13 15.69
N ILE A 275 -0.01 -27.99 15.06
CA ILE A 275 -0.05 -27.76 13.61
C ILE A 275 1.29 -27.27 13.05
N ASP A 276 2.36 -27.30 13.83
CA ASP A 276 3.68 -26.81 13.44
C ASP A 276 4.31 -27.61 12.29
N ASP A 277 3.97 -28.89 12.15
CA ASP A 277 4.39 -29.75 11.05
C ASP A 277 3.73 -29.42 9.70
N ARG A 278 2.65 -28.62 9.71
CA ARG A 278 1.87 -28.17 8.54
C ARG A 278 1.81 -26.66 8.40
N THR A 279 2.66 -25.94 9.14
CA THR A 279 2.73 -24.48 9.13
C THR A 279 4.14 -24.01 8.84
N ASP A 280 4.31 -23.25 7.76
CA ASP A 280 5.58 -22.67 7.37
C ASP A 280 5.56 -21.14 7.54
N LEU A 281 6.51 -20.57 8.30
CA LEU A 281 6.77 -19.15 8.36
C LEU A 281 8.02 -18.82 7.53
N LEU A 282 7.82 -18.35 6.29
CA LEU A 282 8.89 -18.18 5.30
C LEU A 282 9.85 -17.03 5.63
N GLY A 283 9.42 -16.06 6.44
CA GLY A 283 10.17 -14.81 6.55
C GLY A 283 9.94 -13.89 5.33
N TYR A 284 10.93 -13.10 4.97
CA TYR A 284 10.84 -12.25 3.78
C TYR A 284 10.79 -13.12 2.53
N VAL A 285 9.85 -12.82 1.65
CA VAL A 285 9.66 -13.51 0.37
C VAL A 285 10.04 -12.54 -0.75
N GLU A 286 11.00 -12.93 -1.57
CA GLU A 286 11.42 -12.16 -2.75
C GLU A 286 10.32 -12.18 -3.83
N SER A 287 10.30 -11.14 -4.67
CA SER A 287 9.21 -10.94 -5.64
C SER A 287 9.01 -12.13 -6.60
N GLU A 288 10.09 -12.71 -7.08
CA GLU A 288 10.03 -13.87 -8.00
C GLU A 288 9.41 -15.10 -7.32
N THR A 289 9.80 -15.39 -6.08
CA THR A 289 9.25 -16.49 -5.27
C THR A 289 7.85 -16.18 -4.79
N LEU A 290 7.52 -14.89 -4.57
CA LEU A 290 6.20 -14.47 -4.16
C LEU A 290 5.14 -14.75 -5.22
N ASN A 291 5.47 -14.51 -6.50
CA ASN A 291 4.57 -14.87 -7.60
C ASN A 291 4.31 -16.38 -7.66
N ASP A 292 5.35 -17.20 -7.42
CA ASP A 292 5.18 -18.66 -7.34
C ASP A 292 4.25 -19.06 -6.19
N TRP A 293 4.39 -18.47 -4.99
CA TRP A 293 3.50 -18.76 -3.85
C TRP A 293 2.05 -18.34 -4.13
N MET A 294 1.83 -17.18 -4.76
CA MET A 294 0.49 -16.74 -5.13
C MET A 294 -0.18 -17.71 -6.12
N ASN A 295 0.58 -18.25 -7.10
CA ASN A 295 0.08 -19.22 -8.08
C ASN A 295 -0.03 -20.66 -7.55
N ALA A 296 0.76 -21.03 -6.54
CA ALA A 296 0.74 -22.37 -5.94
C ALA A 296 -0.40 -22.55 -4.94
N ALA A 297 -0.91 -21.45 -4.36
CA ALA A 297 -1.97 -21.47 -3.37
C ALA A 297 -3.34 -21.82 -3.97
N ASP A 298 -4.12 -22.60 -3.23
CA ASP A 298 -5.55 -22.84 -3.53
C ASP A 298 -6.43 -21.71 -3.01
N VAL A 299 -5.97 -21.04 -1.92
CA VAL A 299 -6.63 -19.87 -1.35
C VAL A 299 -5.61 -18.94 -0.70
N PHE A 300 -5.79 -17.64 -0.92
CA PHE A 300 -5.05 -16.60 -0.20
C PHE A 300 -5.88 -16.08 0.97
N VAL A 301 -5.29 -15.97 2.17
CA VAL A 301 -6.03 -15.55 3.37
C VAL A 301 -5.45 -14.26 3.95
N LEU A 302 -6.32 -13.25 4.16
CA LEU A 302 -5.95 -11.98 4.80
C LEU A 302 -6.80 -11.74 6.06
N PRO A 303 -6.39 -12.25 7.25
CA PRO A 303 -7.15 -12.18 8.48
C PRO A 303 -6.90 -10.88 9.26
N SER A 304 -6.74 -9.76 8.57
CA SER A 304 -6.32 -8.48 9.16
C SER A 304 -7.46 -7.78 9.92
N TYR A 305 -7.12 -7.11 11.01
CA TYR A 305 -8.05 -6.23 11.73
C TYR A 305 -8.35 -4.92 11.00
N SER A 306 -7.40 -4.44 10.20
CA SER A 306 -7.55 -3.14 9.52
C SER A 306 -6.61 -3.04 8.32
N GLU A 307 -7.17 -2.73 7.16
CA GLU A 307 -6.46 -2.40 5.92
C GLU A 307 -6.95 -1.07 5.35
N SER A 308 -6.13 -0.46 4.51
CA SER A 308 -6.55 0.70 3.72
C SER A 308 -7.22 0.28 2.43
N PHE A 309 -6.67 -0.75 1.79
CA PHE A 309 -7.16 -1.33 0.55
C PHE A 309 -6.89 -2.84 0.49
N GLY A 310 -5.67 -3.26 0.84
CA GLY A 310 -5.32 -4.69 0.84
C GLY A 310 -4.78 -5.17 -0.51
N VAL A 311 -3.80 -4.46 -1.07
CA VAL A 311 -3.17 -4.74 -2.38
C VAL A 311 -2.77 -6.21 -2.54
N VAL A 312 -2.29 -6.86 -1.48
CA VAL A 312 -1.89 -8.28 -1.52
C VAL A 312 -3.00 -9.24 -1.96
N GLN A 313 -4.26 -8.84 -1.81
CA GLN A 313 -5.42 -9.60 -2.30
C GLN A 313 -5.51 -9.50 -3.83
N LEU A 314 -5.30 -8.31 -4.39
CA LEU A 314 -5.23 -8.13 -5.85
C LEU A 314 -4.04 -8.88 -6.45
N GLU A 315 -2.91 -8.93 -5.74
CA GLU A 315 -1.72 -9.69 -6.14
C GLU A 315 -2.04 -11.20 -6.25
N ALA A 316 -2.80 -11.74 -5.30
CA ALA A 316 -3.28 -13.12 -5.36
C ALA A 316 -4.31 -13.33 -6.49
N MET A 317 -5.27 -12.42 -6.61
CA MET A 317 -6.29 -12.49 -7.69
C MET A 317 -5.67 -12.33 -9.08
N ALA A 318 -4.60 -11.56 -9.25
CA ALA A 318 -3.85 -11.46 -10.50
C ALA A 318 -3.25 -12.80 -10.94
N CYS A 319 -2.96 -13.67 -9.99
CA CYS A 319 -2.54 -15.06 -10.21
C CYS A 319 -3.71 -16.02 -10.39
N GLY A 320 -4.97 -15.55 -10.32
CA GLY A 320 -6.19 -16.37 -10.41
C GLY A 320 -6.55 -17.07 -9.10
N THR A 321 -5.93 -16.70 -7.98
CA THR A 321 -6.12 -17.32 -6.67
C THR A 321 -7.25 -16.62 -5.91
N PRO A 322 -8.27 -17.35 -5.42
CA PRO A 322 -9.36 -16.79 -4.65
C PRO A 322 -8.90 -16.31 -3.28
N VAL A 323 -9.66 -15.38 -2.70
CA VAL A 323 -9.32 -14.73 -1.44
C VAL A 323 -10.33 -15.02 -0.35
N VAL A 324 -9.86 -15.38 0.84
CA VAL A 324 -10.64 -15.31 2.09
C VAL A 324 -10.11 -14.16 2.93
N ALA A 325 -10.95 -13.22 3.29
CA ALA A 325 -10.52 -12.06 4.07
C ALA A 325 -11.53 -11.64 5.13
N THR A 326 -11.04 -10.93 6.13
CA THR A 326 -11.91 -10.31 7.13
C THR A 326 -12.45 -8.97 6.62
N LYS A 327 -13.65 -8.58 7.06
CA LYS A 327 -14.19 -7.23 6.87
C LYS A 327 -13.41 -6.24 7.73
N ASN A 328 -12.41 -5.61 7.15
CA ASN A 328 -11.41 -4.79 7.83
C ASN A 328 -11.35 -3.33 7.33
N GLY A 329 -12.28 -2.96 6.45
CA GLY A 329 -12.38 -1.65 5.83
C GLY A 329 -11.67 -1.53 4.49
N GLY A 330 -10.71 -2.39 4.19
CA GLY A 330 -9.98 -2.43 2.92
C GLY A 330 -10.31 -3.66 2.08
N SER A 331 -10.49 -4.82 2.70
CA SER A 331 -10.81 -6.06 1.97
C SER A 331 -12.14 -5.99 1.22
N GLU A 332 -13.11 -5.26 1.76
CA GLU A 332 -14.42 -5.04 1.12
C GLU A 332 -14.34 -4.13 -0.14
N GLU A 333 -13.22 -3.46 -0.37
CA GLU A 333 -12.95 -2.73 -1.62
C GLU A 333 -12.45 -3.66 -2.73
N VAL A 334 -11.81 -4.77 -2.36
CA VAL A 334 -11.18 -5.73 -3.26
C VAL A 334 -12.08 -6.93 -3.50
N VAL A 335 -12.58 -7.57 -2.44
CA VAL A 335 -13.50 -8.71 -2.54
C VAL A 335 -14.94 -8.19 -2.63
N THR A 336 -15.38 -7.90 -3.84
CA THR A 336 -16.68 -7.26 -4.13
C THR A 336 -17.78 -8.25 -4.50
N SER A 337 -17.42 -9.51 -4.76
CA SER A 337 -18.33 -10.62 -5.10
C SER A 337 -17.82 -11.92 -4.54
N ASP A 338 -18.74 -12.82 -4.21
CA ASP A 338 -18.42 -14.20 -3.82
C ASP A 338 -17.82 -15.00 -5.01
N ASP A 339 -17.85 -14.48 -6.23
CA ASP A 339 -17.16 -15.07 -7.39
C ASP A 339 -15.64 -14.95 -7.30
N TYR A 340 -15.12 -14.06 -6.45
CA TYR A 340 -13.68 -13.75 -6.35
C TYR A 340 -13.09 -14.15 -5.01
N GLY A 341 -13.93 -14.36 -3.98
CA GLY A 341 -13.49 -14.69 -2.64
C GLY A 341 -14.58 -14.50 -1.60
N LEU A 342 -14.27 -14.84 -0.36
CA LEU A 342 -15.21 -14.83 0.76
C LEU A 342 -14.81 -13.81 1.83
N LEU A 343 -15.77 -13.08 2.39
CA LEU A 343 -15.56 -12.13 3.48
C LEU A 343 -16.19 -12.61 4.78
N VAL A 344 -15.39 -12.69 5.84
CA VAL A 344 -15.81 -13.02 7.21
C VAL A 344 -15.82 -11.77 8.11
N GLU A 345 -16.61 -11.76 9.20
CA GLU A 345 -16.83 -10.55 10.00
C GLU A 345 -15.56 -10.03 10.69
N GLY A 346 -14.71 -10.91 11.19
CA GLY A 346 -13.48 -10.49 11.83
C GLY A 346 -12.53 -11.64 12.12
N PRO A 347 -11.25 -11.34 12.42
CA PRO A 347 -10.24 -12.39 12.59
C PRO A 347 -10.48 -13.27 13.82
N GLU A 348 -11.19 -12.77 14.84
CA GLU A 348 -11.49 -13.51 16.08
C GLU A 348 -12.60 -14.54 15.92
N SER A 349 -13.36 -14.48 14.81
CA SER A 349 -14.37 -15.47 14.45
C SER A 349 -13.71 -16.70 13.83
N HIS A 350 -12.93 -17.46 14.64
CA HIS A 350 -12.10 -18.57 14.17
C HIS A 350 -12.90 -19.62 13.44
N ASP A 351 -14.13 -19.94 13.90
CA ASP A 351 -15.00 -20.91 13.26
C ASP A 351 -15.48 -20.43 11.87
N GLU A 352 -15.90 -19.16 11.78
CA GLU A 352 -16.33 -18.57 10.51
C GLU A 352 -15.15 -18.47 9.52
N LEU A 353 -13.95 -18.10 10.01
CA LEU A 353 -12.73 -18.07 9.20
C LEU A 353 -12.34 -19.47 8.71
N ALA A 354 -12.47 -20.49 9.57
CA ALA A 354 -12.18 -21.86 9.21
C ALA A 354 -13.18 -22.38 8.18
N ASP A 355 -14.49 -22.15 8.39
CA ASP A 355 -15.54 -22.54 7.43
C ASP A 355 -15.30 -21.90 6.07
N ALA A 356 -15.00 -20.59 6.03
CA ALA A 356 -14.70 -19.89 4.78
C ALA A 356 -13.43 -20.43 4.08
N VAL A 357 -12.39 -20.82 4.82
CA VAL A 357 -11.19 -21.45 4.23
C VAL A 357 -11.53 -22.83 3.65
N VAL A 358 -12.30 -23.66 4.38
CA VAL A 358 -12.74 -24.98 3.88
C VAL A 358 -13.61 -24.82 2.62
N ASP A 359 -14.59 -23.90 2.66
CA ASP A 359 -15.43 -23.61 1.51
C ASP A 359 -14.60 -23.19 0.31
N ALA A 360 -13.63 -22.30 0.52
CA ALA A 360 -12.75 -21.82 -0.55
C ALA A 360 -11.83 -22.91 -1.12
N LEU A 361 -11.37 -23.87 -0.31
CA LEU A 361 -10.57 -25.02 -0.76
C LEU A 361 -11.37 -26.00 -1.61
N HIS A 362 -12.69 -26.09 -1.39
CA HIS A 362 -13.58 -27.06 -2.07
C HIS A 362 -14.39 -26.45 -3.20
N GLU A 363 -14.47 -25.11 -3.29
CA GLU A 363 -15.18 -24.40 -4.35
C GLU A 363 -14.43 -24.52 -5.70
N ARG A 364 -15.19 -24.50 -6.78
CA ARG A 364 -14.64 -24.46 -8.14
C ARG A 364 -14.59 -23.02 -8.63
N TRP A 365 -13.50 -22.38 -8.35
CA TRP A 365 -13.26 -21.01 -8.76
C TRP A 365 -13.00 -20.87 -10.26
N ASP A 366 -13.56 -19.82 -10.87
CA ASP A 366 -13.18 -19.40 -12.22
C ASP A 366 -11.95 -18.48 -12.14
N ALA A 367 -10.77 -19.08 -12.20
CA ALA A 367 -9.51 -18.36 -12.10
C ALA A 367 -9.31 -17.34 -13.23
N ASP A 368 -9.95 -17.53 -14.41
CA ASP A 368 -9.92 -16.55 -15.52
C ASP A 368 -10.76 -15.32 -15.15
N ALA A 369 -11.92 -15.51 -14.51
CA ALA A 369 -12.76 -14.43 -14.04
C ALA A 369 -12.12 -13.64 -12.89
N ILE A 370 -11.49 -14.34 -11.93
CA ILE A 370 -10.73 -13.72 -10.83
C ILE A 370 -9.60 -12.83 -11.38
N GLN A 371 -8.80 -13.36 -12.29
CA GLN A 371 -7.70 -12.60 -12.92
C GLN A 371 -8.25 -11.42 -13.74
N ALA A 372 -9.32 -11.61 -14.52
CA ALA A 372 -9.92 -10.55 -15.32
C ALA A 372 -10.39 -9.38 -14.43
N TYR A 373 -10.98 -9.67 -13.28
CA TYR A 373 -11.35 -8.66 -12.29
C TYR A 373 -10.11 -7.94 -11.74
N ALA A 374 -9.06 -8.66 -11.32
CA ALA A 374 -7.84 -8.05 -10.83
C ALA A 374 -7.18 -7.13 -11.87
N ASN A 375 -7.26 -7.46 -13.16
CA ASN A 375 -6.69 -6.67 -14.24
C ASN A 375 -7.32 -5.27 -14.39
N GLU A 376 -8.48 -5.01 -13.78
CA GLU A 376 -9.02 -3.66 -13.70
C GLU A 376 -8.18 -2.75 -12.81
N PHE A 377 -7.36 -3.33 -11.91
CA PHE A 377 -6.55 -2.64 -10.91
C PHE A 377 -5.04 -2.75 -11.19
N THR A 378 -4.62 -2.82 -12.44
CA THR A 378 -3.19 -2.69 -12.77
C THR A 378 -2.72 -1.26 -12.50
N TRP A 379 -1.42 -1.08 -12.20
CA TRP A 379 -0.91 0.29 -12.06
C TRP A 379 -1.06 1.11 -13.33
N GLU A 380 -1.04 0.48 -14.49
CA GLU A 380 -1.29 1.12 -15.78
C GLU A 380 -2.69 1.76 -15.80
N ASN A 381 -3.73 0.98 -15.49
CA ASN A 381 -5.12 1.47 -15.48
C ASN A 381 -5.34 2.54 -14.38
N VAL A 382 -4.83 2.30 -13.18
CA VAL A 382 -4.94 3.25 -12.06
C VAL A 382 -4.19 4.57 -12.35
N CYS A 383 -3.04 4.51 -13.01
CA CYS A 383 -2.28 5.70 -13.36
C CYS A 383 -2.92 6.49 -14.51
N GLU A 384 -3.70 5.86 -15.38
CA GLU A 384 -4.53 6.58 -16.35
C GLU A 384 -5.56 7.48 -15.66
N GLU A 385 -6.27 6.96 -14.64
CA GLU A 385 -7.20 7.76 -13.83
C GLU A 385 -6.48 8.91 -13.11
N ILE A 386 -5.29 8.67 -12.59
CA ILE A 386 -4.49 9.70 -11.91
C ILE A 386 -3.98 10.74 -12.92
N ALA A 387 -3.58 10.32 -14.11
CA ALA A 387 -3.16 11.25 -15.17
C ALA A 387 -4.30 12.14 -15.66
N ASP A 388 -5.52 11.61 -15.74
CA ASP A 388 -6.72 12.41 -16.02
C ASP A 388 -6.91 13.51 -14.97
N LEU A 389 -6.78 13.19 -13.67
CA LEU A 389 -6.86 14.18 -12.59
C LEU A 389 -5.77 15.27 -12.72
N TYR A 390 -4.57 14.90 -13.14
CA TYR A 390 -3.49 15.88 -13.33
C TYR A 390 -3.78 16.85 -14.48
N VAL A 391 -4.32 16.34 -15.59
CA VAL A 391 -4.72 17.18 -16.72
C VAL A 391 -5.81 18.18 -16.29
N GLU A 392 -6.83 17.71 -15.56
CA GLU A 392 -7.90 18.58 -15.03
C GLU A 392 -7.34 19.72 -14.17
N ILE A 393 -6.48 19.40 -13.20
CA ILE A 393 -5.90 20.37 -12.27
C ILE A 393 -5.05 21.42 -13.01
N LEU A 394 -4.25 20.99 -13.98
CA LEU A 394 -3.41 21.91 -14.76
C LEU A 394 -4.25 22.82 -15.65
N ASP A 395 -5.40 22.36 -16.16
CA ASP A 395 -6.35 23.19 -16.90
C ASP A 395 -7.01 24.24 -16.01
N GLU A 396 -7.52 23.86 -14.87
CA GLU A 396 -8.14 24.75 -13.87
C GLU A 396 -7.16 25.85 -13.43
N THR A 397 -5.90 25.51 -13.22
CA THR A 397 -4.85 26.46 -12.85
C THR A 397 -4.60 27.47 -13.97
N THR A 398 -4.53 27.01 -15.22
CA THR A 398 -4.31 27.85 -16.39
C THR A 398 -5.49 28.79 -16.64
N GLU A 399 -6.72 28.36 -16.43
CA GLU A 399 -7.93 29.17 -16.57
C GLU A 399 -8.03 30.23 -15.46
N SER A 400 -7.67 29.88 -14.22
CA SER A 400 -7.64 30.84 -13.11
C SER A 400 -6.63 31.97 -13.32
N GLU A 401 -5.47 31.67 -13.89
CA GLU A 401 -4.45 32.67 -14.24
C GLU A 401 -4.90 33.61 -15.40
N ARG A 402 -5.77 33.14 -16.30
CA ARG A 402 -6.29 33.91 -17.43
C ARG A 402 -7.46 34.85 -17.08
N GLN A 403 -8.13 34.62 -15.94
CA GLN A 403 -9.17 35.53 -15.46
C GLN A 403 -8.52 36.70 -14.73
N PRO A 404 -8.54 37.97 -15.29
CA PRO A 404 -8.02 39.12 -14.58
C PRO A 404 -8.84 39.32 -13.32
N ALA A 405 -8.16 39.57 -12.19
CA ALA A 405 -8.81 39.92 -10.95
C ALA A 405 -9.84 41.04 -11.22
N THR A 406 -11.11 40.68 -11.17
CA THR A 406 -12.20 41.65 -11.26
C THR A 406 -12.11 42.49 -10.00
N THR A 407 -11.47 43.65 -10.10
CA THR A 407 -11.40 44.63 -9.04
C THR A 407 -12.83 45.04 -8.68
N ALA A 408 -13.26 44.63 -7.49
CA ALA A 408 -14.44 45.18 -6.82
C ALA A 408 -14.05 46.39 -5.98
#